data_23d01e6e3e998f8e8ddd016e7882e32c
#
_entry.id   23d01e6e3e998f8e8ddd016e7882e32c
#
_cell.length_a   1.000
_cell.length_b   1.000
_cell.length_c   1.000
_cell.angle_alpha   90.00
_cell.angle_beta   90.00
_cell.angle_gamma   90.00
#
_symmetry.space_group_name_H-M   'P 1'
#
loop_
_entity.id
_entity.type
_entity.pdbx_description
1 polymer ?
#
loop_
_entity_poly.entity_id
_entity_poly.type
_entity_poly.pdbx_seq_one_letter_code
_entity_poly.pdbx_strand_id
1 'polypeptide(L)' 'MKQQVIVSMDDTACTIQELVQELETDFDVQDVEVLEYYEKDNQYRLLLNLEDDANLDRLQDIVHDLDIDIEYV' A
#
# COMPACT_ATOMS: atom_id res chain seq x y z
N MET A 1 -11.44 -3.39 9.62
CA MET A 1 -11.84 -2.39 8.59
C MET A 1 -11.08 -2.66 7.31
N LYS A 2 -11.75 -2.58 6.19
CA LYS A 2 -11.12 -2.81 4.89
C LYS A 2 -11.03 -1.51 4.11
N GLN A 3 -9.89 -1.27 3.50
CA GLN A 3 -9.63 -0.06 2.71
C GLN A 3 -8.97 -0.45 1.39
N GLN A 4 -9.55 -0.02 0.29
CA GLN A 4 -8.90 -0.16 -1.01
C GLN A 4 -8.01 1.04 -1.29
N VAL A 5 -6.84 0.78 -1.84
CA VAL A 5 -5.90 1.83 -2.23
C VAL A 5 -5.30 1.49 -3.60
N ILE A 6 -4.87 2.53 -4.31
CA ILE A 6 -4.08 2.37 -5.53
C ILE A 6 -2.70 2.95 -5.24
N VAL A 7 -1.67 2.15 -5.47
CA VAL A 7 -0.28 2.56 -5.26
C VAL A 7 0.43 2.63 -6.61
N SER A 8 1.16 3.71 -6.84
CA SER A 8 1.94 3.94 -8.05
C SER A 8 3.41 3.63 -7.78
N MET A 9 3.96 2.70 -8.57
CA MET A 9 5.29 2.15 -8.35
C MET A 9 6.33 2.68 -9.34
N ASP A 10 6.03 3.75 -10.07
CA ASP A 10 6.92 4.26 -11.14
C ASP A 10 8.23 4.80 -10.62
N ASP A 11 8.21 5.48 -9.49
CA ASP A 11 9.36 6.23 -8.98
C ASP A 11 10.10 5.52 -7.86
N THR A 12 9.66 4.32 -7.49
CA THR A 12 10.26 3.58 -6.40
C THR A 12 11.16 2.46 -6.90
N ALA A 13 12.22 2.17 -6.15
CA ALA A 13 13.03 0.96 -6.34
C ALA A 13 12.43 -0.25 -5.63
N CYS A 14 11.40 -0.04 -4.84
CA CYS A 14 10.72 -1.08 -4.07
C CYS A 14 9.82 -1.93 -4.97
N THR A 15 9.78 -3.24 -4.71
CA THR A 15 8.82 -4.12 -5.39
C THR A 15 7.51 -4.16 -4.61
N ILE A 16 6.43 -4.64 -5.26
CA ILE A 16 5.15 -4.78 -4.57
C ILE A 16 5.26 -5.75 -3.38
N GLN A 17 6.07 -6.78 -3.50
CA GLN A 17 6.28 -7.74 -2.41
C GLN A 17 6.97 -7.08 -1.22
N GLU A 18 7.95 -6.22 -1.48
CA GLU A 18 8.63 -5.46 -0.43
C GLU A 18 7.66 -4.48 0.25
N LEU A 19 6.79 -3.83 -0.51
CA LEU A 19 5.77 -2.94 0.05
C LEU A 19 4.81 -3.71 0.94
N VAL A 20 4.30 -4.85 0.48
CA VAL A 20 3.40 -5.68 1.27
C VAL A 20 4.05 -6.10 2.58
N GLN A 21 5.30 -6.53 2.52
CA GLN A 21 6.04 -6.95 3.70
C GLN A 21 6.25 -5.80 4.67
N GLU A 22 6.58 -4.61 4.16
CA GLU A 22 6.75 -3.41 4.99
C GLU A 22 5.47 -3.04 5.71
N LEU A 23 4.33 -3.09 5.01
CA LEU A 23 3.04 -2.79 5.61
C LEU A 23 2.66 -3.80 6.68
N GLU A 24 2.94 -5.08 6.45
CA GLU A 24 2.64 -6.13 7.43
C GLU A 24 3.53 -6.04 8.67
N THR A 25 4.74 -5.48 8.52
CA THR A 25 5.72 -5.38 9.61
C THR A 25 5.57 -4.09 10.41
N ASP A 26 5.42 -2.95 9.71
CA ASP A 26 5.54 -1.62 10.33
C ASP A 26 4.21 -0.87 10.43
N PHE A 27 3.12 -1.44 9.94
CA PHE A 27 1.83 -0.78 9.95
C PHE A 27 0.77 -1.70 10.57
N ASP A 28 -0.34 -1.10 11.02
CA ASP A 28 -1.45 -1.80 11.68
C ASP A 28 -2.37 -2.45 10.65
N VAL A 29 -1.81 -3.34 9.85
CA VAL A 29 -2.54 -4.10 8.84
C VAL A 29 -2.50 -5.57 9.19
N GLN A 30 -3.68 -6.23 9.14
CA GLN A 30 -3.78 -7.66 9.39
C GLN A 30 -3.44 -8.47 8.14
N ASP A 31 -3.80 -7.92 6.96
CA ASP A 31 -3.63 -8.63 5.71
C ASP A 31 -3.63 -7.63 4.56
N VAL A 32 -2.88 -7.94 3.51
CA VAL A 32 -2.83 -7.16 2.27
C VAL A 32 -3.12 -8.10 1.10
N GLU A 33 -4.15 -7.77 0.32
CA GLU A 33 -4.50 -8.52 -0.88
C GLU A 33 -4.27 -7.67 -2.12
N VAL A 34 -3.53 -8.20 -3.09
CA VAL A 34 -3.35 -7.54 -4.38
C VAL A 34 -4.54 -7.90 -5.26
N LEU A 35 -5.39 -6.91 -5.55
CA LEU A 35 -6.61 -7.12 -6.32
C LEU A 35 -6.36 -7.05 -7.81
N GLU A 36 -5.51 -6.12 -8.25
CA GLU A 36 -5.31 -5.86 -9.66
C GLU A 36 -3.97 -5.16 -9.89
N TYR A 37 -3.38 -5.40 -11.07
CA TYR A 37 -2.19 -4.71 -11.52
C TYR A 37 -2.47 -4.01 -12.85
N TYR A 38 -2.20 -2.71 -12.90
CA TYR A 38 -2.36 -1.90 -14.11
C TYR A 38 -0.97 -1.68 -14.73
N GLU A 39 -0.61 -2.56 -15.65
CA GLU A 39 0.72 -2.60 -16.25
C GLU A 39 1.11 -1.27 -16.91
N LYS A 40 0.15 -0.64 -17.58
CA LYS A 40 0.39 0.60 -18.33
C LYS A 40 0.85 1.75 -17.43
N ASP A 41 0.30 1.82 -16.22
CA ASP A 41 0.58 2.89 -15.28
C ASP A 41 1.48 2.46 -14.13
N ASN A 42 1.91 1.19 -14.15
CA ASN A 42 2.68 0.56 -13.06
C ASN A 42 2.04 0.80 -11.71
N GLN A 43 0.72 0.56 -11.64
CA GLN A 43 -0.08 0.74 -10.44
C GLN A 43 -0.66 -0.58 -9.97
N TYR A 44 -0.84 -0.70 -8.66
CA TYR A 44 -1.50 -1.84 -8.04
C TYR A 44 -2.71 -1.37 -7.27
N ARG A 45 -3.81 -2.12 -7.37
CA ARG A 45 -4.96 -1.96 -6.50
C ARG A 45 -4.83 -2.98 -5.38
N LEU A 46 -4.82 -2.50 -4.15
CA LEU A 46 -4.65 -3.33 -2.96
C LEU A 46 -5.89 -3.23 -2.07
N LEU A 47 -6.23 -4.33 -1.43
CA LEU A 47 -7.21 -4.33 -0.35
C LEU A 47 -6.46 -4.54 0.97
N LEU A 48 -6.55 -3.55 1.84
CA LEU A 48 -5.91 -3.58 3.15
C LEU A 48 -6.96 -3.95 4.19
N ASN A 49 -6.69 -4.99 4.97
CA ASN A 49 -7.50 -5.32 6.14
C ASN A 49 -6.83 -4.70 7.36
N LEU A 50 -7.38 -3.57 7.80
CA LEU A 50 -6.76 -2.71 8.81
C LEU A 50 -7.26 -3.06 10.21
N GLU A 51 -6.37 -2.86 11.19
CA GLU A 51 -6.78 -2.83 12.58
C GLU A 51 -7.74 -1.65 12.83
N ASP A 52 -8.58 -1.76 13.85
CA ASP A 52 -9.59 -0.74 14.14
C ASP A 52 -8.98 0.63 14.48
N ASP A 53 -7.78 0.63 15.03
CA ASP A 53 -7.06 1.83 15.43
C ASP A 53 -5.98 2.26 14.44
N ALA A 54 -6.00 1.71 13.22
CA ALA A 54 -5.00 2.03 12.20
C ALA A 54 -5.05 3.52 11.82
N ASN A 55 -3.87 4.13 11.71
CA ASN A 55 -3.71 5.53 11.37
C ASN A 55 -3.30 5.65 9.90
N LEU A 56 -4.22 6.15 9.05
CA LEU A 56 -3.96 6.30 7.62
C LEU A 56 -2.89 7.35 7.30
N ASP A 57 -2.69 8.34 8.16
CA ASP A 57 -1.60 9.30 7.98
C ASP A 57 -0.24 8.61 8.08
N ARG A 58 -0.13 7.65 8.97
CA ARG A 58 1.09 6.84 9.08
C ARG A 58 1.32 5.99 7.83
N LEU A 59 0.25 5.47 7.25
CA LEU A 59 0.34 4.74 5.99
C LEU A 59 0.94 5.62 4.89
N GLN A 60 0.47 6.86 4.77
CA GLN A 60 1.04 7.80 3.81
C GLN A 60 2.52 8.05 4.05
N ASP A 61 2.92 8.20 5.31
CA ASP A 61 4.33 8.42 5.66
C ASP A 61 5.20 7.24 5.22
N ILE A 62 4.73 6.02 5.47
CA ILE A 62 5.46 4.81 5.09
C ILE A 62 5.66 4.72 3.58
N VAL A 63 4.59 4.93 2.81
CA VAL A 63 4.68 4.83 1.34
C VAL A 63 5.49 5.99 0.75
N HIS A 64 5.42 7.17 1.34
CA HIS A 64 6.23 8.32 0.93
C HIS A 64 7.74 8.03 1.11
N ASP A 65 8.10 7.40 2.21
CA ASP A 65 9.50 7.03 2.48
C ASP A 65 10.03 6.04 1.44
N LEU A 66 9.14 5.30 0.80
CA LEU A 66 9.48 4.34 -0.26
C LEU A 66 9.35 4.94 -1.67
N ASP A 67 9.09 6.23 -1.78
CA ASP A 67 8.85 6.95 -3.04
C ASP A 67 7.66 6.37 -3.81
N ILE A 68 6.61 6.00 -3.09
CA ILE A 68 5.37 5.44 -3.65
C ILE A 68 4.24 6.45 -3.47
N ASP A 69 3.50 6.71 -4.54
CA ASP A 69 2.27 7.49 -4.46
C ASP A 69 1.10 6.57 -4.10
N ILE A 70 0.24 7.04 -3.22
CA ILE A 70 -0.93 6.28 -2.79
C ILE A 70 -2.20 7.11 -2.99
N GLU A 71 -3.25 6.45 -3.43
CA GLU A 71 -4.58 7.04 -3.59
C GLU A 71 -5.60 6.14 -2.91
N TYR A 72 -6.46 6.73 -2.11
CA TYR A 72 -7.56 6.01 -1.46
C TYR A 72 -8.77 5.94 -2.37
N VAL A 73 -9.34 4.75 -2.45
CA VAL A 73 -10.53 4.50 -3.27
C VAL A 73 -11.80 4.58 -2.44
#